data_0f287cc4f9c6035efb86cd210180b787
#
_entry.id   0f287cc4f9c6035efb86cd210180b787
#
_cell.length_a   1.000
_cell.length_b   1.000
_cell.length_c   1.000
_cell.angle_alpha   90.00
_cell.angle_beta   90.00
_cell.angle_gamma   90.00
#
_symmetry.space_group_name_H-M   'P 1'
#
loop_
_entity.id
_entity.type
_entity.pdbx_description
1 polymer ?
#
loop_
_entity_poly.entity_id
_entity_poly.type
_entity_poly.pdbx_seq_one_letter_code
_entity_poly.pdbx_strand_id
1 'polypeptide(L)'
;KKVQNAMEMVHAWDLKDRDFTAISDGQRQRILLARAICQEPEIIILDEPTSFLDIRHKLELLAILKKMVLEKQVTVIMSLHELDLAQKISDQVICVHGDYIEKYGAPEEIFTSDYIKNLYGITRGSYNAEFGCVEMEPPSGEPEIFVIGGNGSGIPVYRKLQRQGIPFITGVLHTNDADYQVARELAGKVIAEKPFECISRENYQKALEAMKKCREVYCPLQDFGTMNARNQELLKEAEKLGKLKKIG
;
A
#
# COMPACT_ATOMS: atom_id res chain seq x y z
N LYS A 1 25.31 -0.96 34.10
CA LYS A 1 24.48 -2.10 33.67
C LYS A 1 23.18 -1.67 32.98
N LYS A 2 22.31 -0.81 33.60
CA LYS A 2 21.06 -0.34 32.96
C LYS A 2 21.31 0.42 31.64
N VAL A 3 22.24 1.37 31.62
CA VAL A 3 22.62 2.12 30.41
C VAL A 3 23.09 1.19 29.30
N GLN A 4 23.99 0.24 29.62
CA GLN A 4 24.47 -0.72 28.65
C GLN A 4 23.32 -1.55 28.05
N ASN A 5 22.48 -2.11 28.88
CA ASN A 5 21.32 -2.92 28.41
C ASN A 5 20.37 -2.10 27.53
N ALA A 6 20.13 -0.83 27.88
CA ALA A 6 19.27 0.02 27.08
C ALA A 6 19.91 0.37 25.72
N MET A 7 21.21 0.68 25.69
CA MET A 7 21.93 0.95 24.44
C MET A 7 22.09 -0.29 23.56
N GLU A 8 22.30 -1.46 24.14
CA GLU A 8 22.32 -2.73 23.40
C GLU A 8 20.95 -3.05 22.78
N MET A 9 19.85 -2.79 23.50
CA MET A 9 18.49 -2.99 23.02
C MET A 9 18.18 -2.18 21.75
N VAL A 10 18.71 -0.98 21.66
CA VAL A 10 18.53 -0.08 20.51
C VAL A 10 19.69 -0.16 19.51
N HIS A 11 20.56 -1.16 19.62
CA HIS A 11 21.73 -1.33 18.76
C HIS A 11 22.62 -0.07 18.66
N ALA A 12 22.90 0.57 19.80
CA ALA A 12 23.67 1.81 19.87
C ALA A 12 24.88 1.72 20.83
N TRP A 13 25.24 0.55 21.32
CA TRP A 13 26.36 0.40 22.27
C TRP A 13 27.72 0.80 21.68
N ASP A 14 27.89 0.62 20.39
CA ASP A 14 29.08 1.04 19.64
C ASP A 14 29.29 2.56 19.60
N LEU A 15 28.24 3.32 19.92
CA LEU A 15 28.25 4.79 19.95
C LEU A 15 28.55 5.38 21.33
N LYS A 16 28.76 4.55 22.37
CA LYS A 16 28.86 4.97 23.78
C LYS A 16 29.92 6.06 24.06
N ASP A 17 31.00 6.08 23.29
CA ASP A 17 32.12 7.01 23.45
C ASP A 17 32.13 8.10 22.35
N ARG A 18 31.08 8.17 21.51
CA ARG A 18 30.98 9.16 20.45
C ARG A 18 30.28 10.44 20.94
N ASP A 19 30.71 11.57 20.38
CA ASP A 19 30.03 12.83 20.59
C ASP A 19 28.63 12.77 19.96
N PHE A 20 27.60 13.12 20.75
CA PHE A 20 26.20 13.11 20.31
C PHE A 20 25.94 14.05 19.11
N THR A 21 26.73 15.13 18.98
CA THR A 21 26.61 16.07 17.86
C THR A 21 27.25 15.54 16.57
N ALA A 22 28.14 14.56 16.68
CA ALA A 22 28.89 13.98 15.56
C ALA A 22 28.29 12.69 14.98
N ILE A 23 27.12 12.28 15.47
CA ILE A 23 26.41 11.09 14.99
C ILE A 23 25.22 11.46 14.10
N SER A 24 24.73 10.51 13.28
CA SER A 24 23.60 10.72 12.40
C SER A 24 22.27 10.88 13.16
N ASP A 25 21.24 11.44 12.50
CA ASP A 25 19.94 11.65 13.13
C ASP A 25 19.29 10.31 13.57
N GLY A 26 19.41 9.25 12.79
CA GLY A 26 18.95 7.92 13.21
C GLY A 26 19.70 7.34 14.40
N GLN A 27 21.01 7.62 14.51
CA GLN A 27 21.81 7.26 15.68
C GLN A 27 21.40 8.09 16.91
N ARG A 28 21.14 9.39 16.74
CA ARG A 28 20.60 10.25 17.81
C ARG A 28 19.26 9.75 18.33
N GLN A 29 18.33 9.40 17.42
CA GLN A 29 17.02 8.86 17.76
C GLN A 29 17.16 7.58 18.63
N ARG A 30 18.04 6.64 18.25
CA ARG A 30 18.30 5.43 19.03
C ARG A 30 18.87 5.76 20.42
N ILE A 31 19.81 6.70 20.53
CA ILE A 31 20.37 7.13 21.82
C ILE A 31 19.28 7.79 22.70
N LEU A 32 18.41 8.63 22.13
CA LEU A 32 17.29 9.24 22.86
C LEU A 32 16.30 8.19 23.35
N LEU A 33 16.01 7.18 22.53
CA LEU A 33 15.19 6.05 22.95
C LEU A 33 15.87 5.23 24.06
N ALA A 34 17.19 4.97 23.95
CA ALA A 34 17.94 4.30 25.01
C ALA A 34 17.85 5.05 26.34
N ARG A 35 17.93 6.38 26.29
CA ARG A 35 17.77 7.26 27.48
C ARG A 35 16.40 7.09 28.12
N ALA A 36 15.34 7.03 27.31
CA ALA A 36 13.98 6.79 27.80
C ALA A 36 13.85 5.39 28.44
N ILE A 37 14.39 4.35 27.77
CA ILE A 37 14.38 2.96 28.24
C ILE A 37 15.12 2.80 29.58
N CYS A 38 16.23 3.54 29.79
CA CYS A 38 16.97 3.49 31.04
C CYS A 38 16.16 3.88 32.27
N GLN A 39 15.09 4.63 32.09
CA GLN A 39 14.20 5.07 33.16
C GLN A 39 13.20 3.97 33.55
N GLU A 40 13.16 2.86 32.82
CA GLU A 40 12.22 1.75 33.01
C GLU A 40 10.76 2.24 33.07
N PRO A 41 10.30 3.01 32.07
CA PRO A 41 8.99 3.62 32.09
C PRO A 41 7.88 2.59 31.85
N GLU A 42 6.70 2.85 32.39
CA GLU A 42 5.47 2.13 32.05
C GLU A 42 4.84 2.65 30.75
N ILE A 43 5.05 3.95 30.46
CA ILE A 43 4.51 4.61 29.26
C ILE A 43 5.63 5.40 28.57
N ILE A 44 5.75 5.25 27.25
CA ILE A 44 6.63 6.03 26.39
C ILE A 44 5.77 6.83 25.41
N ILE A 45 5.98 8.13 25.37
CA ILE A 45 5.33 9.01 24.40
C ILE A 45 6.39 9.51 23.42
N LEU A 46 6.14 9.35 22.13
CA LEU A 46 7.04 9.72 21.05
C LEU A 46 6.30 10.61 20.05
N ASP A 47 6.86 11.75 19.76
CA ASP A 47 6.36 12.64 18.72
C ASP A 47 7.16 12.44 17.44
N GLU A 48 6.47 12.01 16.37
CA GLU A 48 7.04 11.72 15.05
C GLU A 48 8.37 10.95 15.08
N PRO A 49 8.46 9.80 15.77
CA PRO A 49 9.74 9.11 15.95
C PRO A 49 10.35 8.57 14.67
N THR A 50 9.58 8.49 13.59
CA THR A 50 10.04 8.00 12.27
C THR A 50 10.45 9.11 11.32
N SER A 51 10.20 10.37 11.65
CA SER A 51 10.55 11.52 10.82
C SER A 51 12.06 11.59 10.58
N PHE A 52 12.45 11.93 9.35
CA PHE A 52 13.85 12.04 8.91
C PHE A 52 14.67 10.73 8.93
N LEU A 53 14.04 9.60 9.23
CA LEU A 53 14.69 8.29 9.13
C LEU A 53 14.48 7.69 7.74
N ASP A 54 15.51 7.00 7.23
CA ASP A 54 15.34 6.11 6.08
C ASP A 54 14.52 4.86 6.46
N ILE A 55 14.07 4.13 5.47
CA ILE A 55 13.17 2.98 5.67
C ILE A 55 13.76 1.92 6.60
N ARG A 56 15.07 1.68 6.53
CA ARG A 56 15.75 0.70 7.38
C ARG A 56 15.67 1.11 8.85
N HIS A 57 16.05 2.35 9.15
CA HIS A 57 16.05 2.86 10.53
C HIS A 57 14.62 3.00 11.09
N LYS A 58 13.62 3.34 10.24
CA LYS A 58 12.20 3.30 10.64
C LYS A 58 11.78 1.91 11.11
N LEU A 59 12.07 0.89 10.30
CA LEU A 59 11.70 -0.48 10.64
C LEU A 59 12.44 -1.00 11.88
N GLU A 60 13.73 -0.68 12.04
CA GLU A 60 14.50 -1.03 13.23
C GLU A 60 13.90 -0.39 14.50
N LEU A 61 13.57 0.91 14.45
CA LEU A 61 12.94 1.63 15.56
C LEU A 61 11.59 1.00 15.96
N LEU A 62 10.72 0.80 14.98
CA LEU A 62 9.40 0.21 15.23
C LEU A 62 9.48 -1.21 15.78
N ALA A 63 10.43 -2.02 15.30
CA ALA A 63 10.67 -3.36 15.82
C ALA A 63 11.11 -3.33 17.30
N ILE A 64 11.97 -2.39 17.67
CA ILE A 64 12.41 -2.20 19.07
C ILE A 64 11.22 -1.82 19.95
N LEU A 65 10.39 -0.86 19.51
CA LEU A 65 9.21 -0.42 20.25
C LEU A 65 8.20 -1.57 20.41
N LYS A 66 7.92 -2.34 19.35
CA LYS A 66 7.02 -3.50 19.43
C LYS A 66 7.54 -4.58 20.39
N LYS A 67 8.86 -4.82 20.38
CA LYS A 67 9.49 -5.74 21.33
C LYS A 67 9.32 -5.29 22.78
N MET A 68 9.44 -3.98 23.04
CA MET A 68 9.23 -3.42 24.38
C MET A 68 7.77 -3.60 24.86
N VAL A 69 6.80 -3.37 23.97
CA VAL A 69 5.38 -3.60 24.27
C VAL A 69 5.15 -5.07 24.65
N LEU A 70 5.64 -6.00 23.83
CA LEU A 70 5.38 -7.44 24.00
C LEU A 70 6.13 -8.06 25.18
N GLU A 71 7.41 -7.72 25.39
CA GLU A 71 8.27 -8.37 26.37
C GLU A 71 8.29 -7.64 27.74
N LYS A 72 8.12 -6.31 27.72
CA LYS A 72 8.20 -5.49 28.95
C LYS A 72 6.88 -4.84 29.36
N GLN A 73 5.80 -5.10 28.63
CA GLN A 73 4.47 -4.55 28.91
C GLN A 73 4.46 -3.02 29.00
N VAL A 74 5.32 -2.35 28.24
CA VAL A 74 5.39 -0.88 28.14
C VAL A 74 4.27 -0.42 27.20
N THR A 75 3.53 0.59 27.59
CA THR A 75 2.61 1.28 26.69
C THR A 75 3.36 2.29 25.84
N VAL A 76 3.27 2.19 24.53
CA VAL A 76 3.87 3.17 23.59
C VAL A 76 2.78 3.97 22.91
N ILE A 77 2.84 5.29 23.05
CA ILE A 77 1.97 6.25 22.34
C ILE A 77 2.87 7.05 21.40
N MET A 78 2.56 7.06 20.10
CA MET A 78 3.38 7.80 19.12
C MET A 78 2.51 8.45 18.05
N SER A 79 2.92 9.62 17.60
CA SER A 79 2.39 10.22 16.37
C SER A 79 3.11 9.65 15.16
N LEU A 80 2.37 9.34 14.08
CA LEU A 80 2.91 8.84 12.82
C LEU A 80 2.22 9.54 11.65
N HIS A 81 3.00 9.91 10.64
CA HIS A 81 2.48 10.45 9.38
C HIS A 81 2.32 9.38 8.30
N GLU A 82 3.07 8.29 8.41
CA GLU A 82 3.03 7.18 7.46
C GLU A 82 1.85 6.25 7.76
N LEU A 83 0.78 6.37 6.98
CA LEU A 83 -0.46 5.59 7.17
C LEU A 83 -0.22 4.08 7.11
N ASP A 84 0.65 3.64 6.20
CA ASP A 84 0.98 2.23 6.02
C ASP A 84 1.73 1.65 7.22
N LEU A 85 2.61 2.43 7.85
CA LEU A 85 3.30 2.02 9.08
C LEU A 85 2.34 2.05 10.27
N ALA A 86 1.51 3.09 10.40
CA ALA A 86 0.52 3.19 11.46
C ALA A 86 -0.44 2.00 11.42
N GLN A 87 -0.96 1.63 10.24
CA GLN A 87 -1.83 0.47 10.07
C GLN A 87 -1.18 -0.85 10.49
N LYS A 88 0.12 -1.02 10.24
CA LYS A 88 0.83 -2.29 10.46
C LYS A 88 1.38 -2.49 11.86
N ILE A 89 1.67 -1.40 12.58
CA ILE A 89 2.36 -1.47 13.87
C ILE A 89 1.43 -1.28 15.06
N SER A 90 0.35 -0.53 14.90
CA SER A 90 -0.51 -0.13 16.02
C SER A 90 -1.44 -1.24 16.47
N ASP A 91 -1.67 -1.34 17.77
CA ASP A 91 -2.73 -2.17 18.36
C ASP A 91 -4.04 -1.35 18.45
N GLN A 92 -3.91 -0.02 18.62
CA GLN A 92 -5.00 0.95 18.65
C GLN A 92 -4.57 2.24 17.93
N VAL A 93 -5.51 2.90 17.31
CA VAL A 93 -5.30 4.16 16.59
C VAL A 93 -6.20 5.25 17.16
N ILE A 94 -5.62 6.42 17.38
CA ILE A 94 -6.32 7.63 17.80
C ILE A 94 -6.24 8.61 16.64
N CYS A 95 -7.38 8.97 16.06
CA CYS A 95 -7.46 10.01 15.04
C CYS A 95 -7.78 11.34 15.69
N VAL A 96 -6.88 12.30 15.52
CA VAL A 96 -7.01 13.67 16.05
C VAL A 96 -7.36 14.61 14.92
N HIS A 97 -8.41 15.40 15.09
CA HIS A 97 -8.80 16.45 14.16
C HIS A 97 -8.85 17.78 14.93
N GLY A 98 -7.93 18.69 14.59
CA GLY A 98 -7.81 19.93 15.34
C GLY A 98 -7.46 19.68 16.82
N ASP A 99 -8.38 20.01 17.71
CA ASP A 99 -8.25 19.93 19.17
C ASP A 99 -9.07 18.81 19.83
N TYR A 100 -9.65 17.92 19.05
CA TYR A 100 -10.45 16.80 19.57
C TYR A 100 -10.09 15.44 18.95
N ILE A 101 -10.42 14.38 19.69
CA ILE A 101 -10.31 13.02 19.20
C ILE A 101 -11.59 12.73 18.39
N GLU A 102 -11.41 12.52 17.08
CA GLU A 102 -12.51 12.24 16.17
C GLU A 102 -12.91 10.77 16.22
N LYS A 103 -11.91 9.89 16.23
CA LYS A 103 -12.14 8.45 16.25
C LYS A 103 -11.02 7.73 17.00
N TYR A 104 -11.39 6.61 17.63
CA TYR A 104 -10.47 5.70 18.31
C TYR A 104 -10.93 4.27 18.05
N GLY A 105 -9.99 3.36 17.79
CA GLY A 105 -10.31 1.95 17.53
C GLY A 105 -9.13 1.15 16.99
N ALA A 106 -9.40 -0.10 16.64
CA ALA A 106 -8.43 -0.98 16.00
C ALA A 106 -8.06 -0.46 14.60
N PRO A 107 -6.84 -0.75 14.10
CA PRO A 107 -6.44 -0.33 12.75
C PRO A 107 -7.44 -0.73 11.67
N GLU A 108 -8.00 -1.92 11.73
CA GLU A 108 -8.97 -2.45 10.77
C GLU A 108 -10.29 -1.66 10.72
N GLU A 109 -10.64 -0.99 11.82
CA GLU A 109 -11.84 -0.15 11.92
C GLU A 109 -11.58 1.29 11.43
N ILE A 110 -10.32 1.73 11.51
CA ILE A 110 -9.91 3.10 11.20
C ILE A 110 -9.46 3.22 9.74
N PHE A 111 -8.57 2.32 9.28
CA PHE A 111 -7.96 2.42 7.95
C PHE A 111 -8.89 1.91 6.84
N THR A 112 -10.07 2.51 6.74
CA THR A 112 -10.99 2.30 5.62
C THR A 112 -10.84 3.39 4.57
N SER A 113 -11.06 3.05 3.29
CA SER A 113 -10.86 3.98 2.18
C SER A 113 -11.69 5.27 2.36
N ASP A 114 -12.95 5.15 2.74
CA ASP A 114 -13.84 6.30 2.90
C ASP A 114 -13.45 7.17 4.10
N TYR A 115 -13.11 6.56 5.24
CA TYR A 115 -12.73 7.33 6.42
C TYR A 115 -11.43 8.10 6.21
N ILE A 116 -10.39 7.44 5.69
CA ILE A 116 -9.10 8.08 5.40
C ILE A 116 -9.26 9.19 4.36
N LYS A 117 -10.05 8.93 3.32
CA LYS A 117 -10.35 9.97 2.31
C LYS A 117 -10.96 11.22 2.93
N ASN A 118 -11.91 11.06 3.83
CA ASN A 118 -12.59 12.18 4.50
C ASN A 118 -11.67 12.86 5.51
N LEU A 119 -10.96 12.11 6.34
CA LEU A 119 -10.05 12.62 7.38
C LEU A 119 -8.95 13.53 6.78
N TYR A 120 -8.38 13.12 5.64
CA TYR A 120 -7.32 13.88 4.95
C TYR A 120 -7.84 14.82 3.86
N GLY A 121 -9.16 14.88 3.63
CA GLY A 121 -9.74 15.72 2.59
C GLY A 121 -9.23 15.37 1.18
N ILE A 122 -9.00 14.08 0.90
CA ILE A 122 -8.44 13.64 -0.38
C ILE A 122 -9.45 13.90 -1.50
N THR A 123 -9.15 14.88 -2.36
CA THR A 123 -9.98 15.24 -3.51
C THR A 123 -9.46 14.63 -4.82
N ARG A 124 -8.18 14.26 -4.88
CA ARG A 124 -7.52 13.65 -6.06
C ARG A 124 -6.79 12.38 -5.64
N GLY A 125 -7.11 11.28 -6.29
CA GLY A 125 -6.61 9.96 -5.90
C GLY A 125 -7.47 9.31 -4.81
N SER A 126 -6.98 8.21 -4.27
CA SER A 126 -7.69 7.39 -3.28
C SER A 126 -6.74 6.76 -2.28
N TYR A 127 -7.28 6.26 -1.19
CA TYR A 127 -6.58 5.38 -0.27
C TYR A 127 -7.09 3.96 -0.46
N ASN A 128 -6.19 3.05 -0.80
CA ASN A 128 -6.47 1.63 -0.91
C ASN A 128 -6.25 0.97 0.46
N ALA A 129 -7.33 0.66 1.17
CA ALA A 129 -7.26 0.10 2.51
C ALA A 129 -6.67 -1.32 2.54
N GLU A 130 -6.80 -2.11 1.48
CA GLU A 130 -6.28 -3.48 1.42
C GLU A 130 -4.75 -3.51 1.30
N PHE A 131 -4.17 -2.56 0.59
CA PHE A 131 -2.71 -2.42 0.47
C PHE A 131 -2.10 -1.40 1.44
N GLY A 132 -2.94 -0.62 2.13
CA GLY A 132 -2.49 0.42 3.05
C GLY A 132 -1.72 1.54 2.35
N CYS A 133 -2.03 1.84 1.08
CA CYS A 133 -1.30 2.82 0.28
C CYS A 133 -2.24 3.78 -0.45
N VAL A 134 -1.69 4.92 -0.87
CA VAL A 134 -2.40 5.87 -1.73
C VAL A 134 -2.21 5.49 -3.19
N GLU A 135 -3.27 5.66 -3.98
CA GLU A 135 -3.23 5.58 -5.45
C GLU A 135 -3.55 6.96 -6.03
N MET A 136 -2.87 7.26 -7.12
CA MET A 136 -3.05 8.53 -7.81
C MET A 136 -4.36 8.51 -8.61
N GLU A 137 -4.83 9.68 -8.99
CA GLU A 137 -6.00 9.88 -9.82
C GLU A 137 -5.90 9.11 -11.16
N PRO A 138 -6.96 8.44 -11.62
CA PRO A 138 -6.95 7.76 -12.91
C PRO A 138 -6.78 8.75 -14.05
N PRO A 139 -6.12 8.36 -15.15
CA PRO A 139 -6.05 9.20 -16.35
C PRO A 139 -7.43 9.51 -16.91
N SER A 140 -7.67 10.76 -17.25
CA SER A 140 -8.94 11.22 -17.84
C SER A 140 -8.94 11.05 -19.36
N GLY A 141 -10.11 10.84 -19.94
CA GLY A 141 -10.31 10.73 -21.38
C GLY A 141 -10.89 9.38 -21.82
N GLU A 142 -11.07 9.23 -23.11
CA GLU A 142 -11.54 7.96 -23.68
C GLU A 142 -10.44 6.89 -23.59
N PRO A 143 -10.78 5.68 -23.16
CA PRO A 143 -9.80 4.62 -23.03
C PRO A 143 -9.14 4.23 -24.35
N GLU A 144 -7.80 4.31 -24.39
CA GLU A 144 -7.01 3.97 -25.58
C GLU A 144 -6.50 2.52 -25.56
N ILE A 145 -6.32 1.96 -24.36
CA ILE A 145 -5.68 0.66 -24.16
C ILE A 145 -6.62 -0.27 -23.41
N PHE A 146 -6.66 -1.53 -23.85
CA PHE A 146 -7.26 -2.62 -23.10
C PHE A 146 -6.18 -3.49 -22.48
N VAL A 147 -6.29 -3.78 -21.17
CA VAL A 147 -5.33 -4.63 -20.46
C VAL A 147 -5.99 -5.94 -20.05
N ILE A 148 -5.45 -7.07 -20.51
CA ILE A 148 -5.83 -8.40 -20.06
C ILE A 148 -4.93 -8.76 -18.88
N GLY A 149 -5.37 -8.39 -17.65
CA GLY A 149 -4.64 -8.61 -16.40
C GLY A 149 -5.12 -9.86 -15.65
N GLY A 150 -4.58 -10.05 -14.47
CA GLY A 150 -4.89 -11.11 -13.51
C GLY A 150 -3.66 -11.58 -12.76
N ASN A 151 -3.87 -12.15 -11.57
CA ASN A 151 -2.81 -12.67 -10.71
C ASN A 151 -1.71 -11.65 -10.37
N GLY A 152 -2.07 -10.38 -10.18
CA GLY A 152 -1.14 -9.28 -9.90
C GLY A 152 -0.32 -8.80 -11.09
N SER A 153 -0.43 -9.44 -12.27
CA SER A 153 0.38 -9.12 -13.44
C SER A 153 0.05 -7.77 -14.09
N GLY A 154 -1.18 -7.29 -13.91
CA GLY A 154 -1.67 -6.02 -14.45
C GLY A 154 -1.17 -4.80 -13.68
N ILE A 155 -0.91 -4.91 -12.37
CA ILE A 155 -0.54 -3.78 -11.51
C ILE A 155 0.61 -2.93 -12.06
N PRO A 156 1.75 -3.49 -12.49
CA PRO A 156 2.84 -2.70 -13.05
C PRO A 156 2.42 -1.93 -14.32
N VAL A 157 1.55 -2.54 -15.13
CA VAL A 157 1.03 -1.95 -16.38
C VAL A 157 0.08 -0.81 -16.07
N TYR A 158 -0.85 -0.98 -15.14
CA TYR A 158 -1.80 0.05 -14.71
C TYR A 158 -1.07 1.30 -14.20
N ARG A 159 -0.09 1.11 -13.32
CA ARG A 159 0.74 2.21 -12.80
C ARG A 159 1.61 2.87 -13.87
N LYS A 160 2.07 2.11 -14.87
CA LYS A 160 2.79 2.67 -16.02
C LYS A 160 1.87 3.55 -16.86
N LEU A 161 0.68 3.05 -17.22
CA LEU A 161 -0.30 3.80 -18.01
C LEU A 161 -0.77 5.07 -17.26
N GLN A 162 -1.01 4.93 -15.94
CA GLN A 162 -1.36 6.07 -15.09
C GLN A 162 -0.26 7.15 -15.13
N ARG A 163 1.03 6.80 -14.95
CA ARG A 163 2.15 7.75 -15.04
C ARG A 163 2.30 8.40 -16.40
N GLN A 164 1.88 7.72 -17.46
CA GLN A 164 1.89 8.24 -18.83
C GLN A 164 0.65 9.07 -19.17
N GLY A 165 -0.33 9.14 -18.28
CA GLY A 165 -1.60 9.84 -18.54
C GLY A 165 -2.47 9.14 -19.58
N ILE A 166 -2.29 7.83 -19.80
CA ILE A 166 -3.01 7.06 -20.82
C ILE A 166 -4.21 6.36 -20.17
N PRO A 167 -5.44 6.73 -20.53
CA PRO A 167 -6.64 6.07 -20.01
C PRO A 167 -6.78 4.66 -20.58
N PHE A 168 -7.21 3.72 -19.71
CA PHE A 168 -7.31 2.31 -20.07
C PHE A 168 -8.52 1.64 -19.47
N ILE A 169 -8.90 0.50 -20.07
CA ILE A 169 -9.88 -0.46 -19.56
C ILE A 169 -9.14 -1.75 -19.23
N THR A 170 -9.58 -2.46 -18.21
CA THR A 170 -9.05 -3.79 -17.92
C THR A 170 -10.16 -4.78 -17.67
N GLY A 171 -9.87 -6.05 -17.91
CA GLY A 171 -10.77 -7.18 -17.66
C GLY A 171 -10.34 -8.45 -18.43
N VAL A 172 -10.99 -9.57 -18.17
CA VAL A 172 -11.97 -9.74 -17.08
C VAL A 172 -11.22 -10.12 -15.82
N LEU A 173 -11.40 -9.36 -14.75
CA LEU A 173 -10.74 -9.61 -13.48
C LEU A 173 -11.73 -10.21 -12.48
N HIS A 174 -11.32 -11.16 -11.66
CA HIS A 174 -12.12 -11.58 -10.52
C HIS A 174 -12.01 -10.53 -9.40
N THR A 175 -13.11 -10.27 -8.70
CA THR A 175 -13.14 -9.20 -7.67
C THR A 175 -12.24 -9.48 -6.47
N ASN A 176 -11.78 -10.71 -6.28
CA ASN A 176 -10.79 -11.11 -5.28
C ASN A 176 -9.34 -11.13 -5.81
N ASP A 177 -9.11 -10.71 -7.08
CA ASP A 177 -7.77 -10.62 -7.63
C ASP A 177 -7.06 -9.33 -7.14
N ALA A 178 -5.76 -9.41 -6.89
CA ALA A 178 -4.94 -8.24 -6.54
C ALA A 178 -5.00 -7.15 -7.62
N ASP A 179 -5.05 -7.55 -8.89
CA ASP A 179 -5.19 -6.60 -10.00
C ASP A 179 -6.50 -5.81 -9.92
N TYR A 180 -7.59 -6.43 -9.48
CA TYR A 180 -8.88 -5.76 -9.33
C TYR A 180 -8.80 -4.61 -8.31
N GLN A 181 -8.11 -4.84 -7.19
CA GLN A 181 -8.02 -3.85 -6.12
C GLN A 181 -7.28 -2.56 -6.54
N VAL A 182 -6.32 -2.68 -7.44
CA VAL A 182 -5.61 -1.52 -8.01
C VAL A 182 -6.35 -0.96 -9.22
N ALA A 183 -6.89 -1.83 -10.07
CA ALA A 183 -7.57 -1.42 -11.30
C ALA A 183 -8.80 -0.54 -11.03
N ARG A 184 -9.57 -0.81 -9.98
CA ARG A 184 -10.75 -0.01 -9.62
C ARG A 184 -10.41 1.44 -9.31
N GLU A 185 -9.18 1.73 -8.91
CA GLU A 185 -8.70 3.08 -8.60
C GLU A 185 -8.04 3.77 -9.80
N LEU A 186 -7.42 3.00 -10.71
CA LEU A 186 -6.59 3.53 -11.79
C LEU A 186 -7.20 3.40 -13.19
N ALA A 187 -8.12 2.46 -13.42
CA ALA A 187 -8.72 2.25 -14.74
C ALA A 187 -9.97 3.10 -14.95
N GLY A 188 -10.17 3.58 -16.16
CA GLY A 188 -11.42 4.26 -16.52
C GLY A 188 -12.64 3.32 -16.46
N LYS A 189 -12.40 2.01 -16.65
CA LYS A 189 -13.43 0.97 -16.49
C LYS A 189 -12.78 -0.37 -16.18
N VAL A 190 -13.37 -1.12 -15.24
CA VAL A 190 -13.01 -2.50 -14.94
C VAL A 190 -14.19 -3.41 -15.30
N ILE A 191 -13.90 -4.49 -16.04
CA ILE A 191 -14.87 -5.56 -16.30
C ILE A 191 -14.52 -6.69 -15.35
N ALA A 192 -15.43 -6.98 -14.43
CA ALA A 192 -15.16 -7.90 -13.32
C ALA A 192 -16.11 -9.11 -13.32
N GLU A 193 -15.61 -10.21 -12.79
CA GLU A 193 -16.34 -11.43 -12.51
C GLU A 193 -16.35 -11.68 -11.00
N LYS A 194 -17.29 -12.47 -10.53
CA LYS A 194 -17.37 -12.87 -9.12
C LYS A 194 -16.19 -13.77 -8.73
N PRO A 195 -15.81 -13.78 -7.44
CA PRO A 195 -14.75 -14.64 -6.96
C PRO A 195 -15.01 -16.11 -7.28
N PHE A 196 -13.97 -16.80 -7.72
CA PHE A 196 -13.97 -18.25 -7.96
C PHE A 196 -14.95 -18.76 -9.02
N GLU A 197 -15.67 -17.90 -9.73
CA GLU A 197 -16.54 -18.29 -10.84
C GLU A 197 -15.77 -18.30 -12.18
N CYS A 198 -16.21 -19.12 -13.13
CA CYS A 198 -15.71 -18.99 -14.50
C CYS A 198 -16.21 -17.69 -15.11
N ILE A 199 -15.36 -16.99 -15.86
CA ILE A 199 -15.79 -15.78 -16.57
C ILE A 199 -17.05 -16.08 -17.38
N SER A 200 -18.11 -15.32 -17.11
CA SER A 200 -19.41 -15.45 -17.78
C SER A 200 -19.33 -15.04 -19.26
N ARG A 201 -20.24 -15.57 -20.07
CA ARG A 201 -20.33 -15.16 -21.48
C ARG A 201 -20.64 -13.67 -21.61
N GLU A 202 -21.41 -13.12 -20.70
CA GLU A 202 -21.79 -11.72 -20.68
C GLU A 202 -20.55 -10.83 -20.45
N ASN A 203 -19.74 -11.11 -19.41
CA ASN A 203 -18.53 -10.33 -19.11
C ASN A 203 -17.45 -10.50 -20.17
N TYR A 204 -17.35 -11.69 -20.78
CA TYR A 204 -16.50 -11.90 -21.96
C TYR A 204 -16.91 -10.98 -23.12
N GLN A 205 -18.22 -10.92 -23.46
CA GLN A 205 -18.70 -10.05 -24.55
C GLN A 205 -18.46 -8.57 -24.25
N LYS A 206 -18.72 -8.13 -23.03
CA LYS A 206 -18.40 -6.75 -22.60
C LYS A 206 -16.92 -6.43 -22.78
N ALA A 207 -16.04 -7.37 -22.41
CA ALA A 207 -14.60 -7.22 -22.56
C ALA A 207 -14.17 -7.16 -24.04
N LEU A 208 -14.72 -8.06 -24.86
CA LEU A 208 -14.44 -8.10 -26.29
C LEU A 208 -14.88 -6.82 -27.00
N GLU A 209 -16.06 -6.28 -26.69
CA GLU A 209 -16.54 -5.02 -27.26
C GLU A 209 -15.68 -3.82 -26.82
N ALA A 210 -15.31 -3.77 -25.54
CA ALA A 210 -14.42 -2.73 -25.03
C ALA A 210 -13.03 -2.81 -25.69
N MET A 211 -12.46 -4.00 -25.79
CA MET A 211 -11.18 -4.25 -26.44
C MET A 211 -11.18 -3.83 -27.92
N LYS A 212 -12.27 -4.10 -28.64
CA LYS A 212 -12.40 -3.68 -30.05
C LYS A 212 -12.37 -2.17 -30.24
N LYS A 213 -12.84 -1.40 -29.27
CA LYS A 213 -12.83 0.06 -29.29
C LYS A 213 -11.45 0.65 -28.98
N CYS A 214 -10.64 -0.04 -28.19
CA CYS A 214 -9.29 0.39 -27.84
C CYS A 214 -8.33 0.29 -29.05
N ARG A 215 -7.33 1.15 -29.05
CA ARG A 215 -6.27 1.18 -30.09
C ARG A 215 -5.33 0.01 -29.95
N GLU A 216 -4.95 -0.33 -28.74
CA GLU A 216 -3.96 -1.36 -28.42
C GLU A 216 -4.44 -2.26 -27.27
N VAL A 217 -3.89 -3.47 -27.21
CA VAL A 217 -4.14 -4.44 -26.14
C VAL A 217 -2.81 -4.85 -25.52
N TYR A 218 -2.73 -4.80 -24.21
CA TYR A 218 -1.62 -5.35 -23.43
C TYR A 218 -2.08 -6.58 -22.66
N CYS A 219 -1.29 -7.65 -22.72
CA CYS A 219 -1.57 -8.87 -21.97
C CYS A 219 -0.35 -9.24 -21.11
N PRO A 220 -0.25 -8.72 -19.87
CA PRO A 220 0.77 -9.17 -18.93
C PRO A 220 0.48 -10.54 -18.33
N LEU A 221 -0.76 -11.03 -18.40
CA LEU A 221 -1.18 -12.32 -17.87
C LEU A 221 -0.52 -13.46 -18.66
N GLN A 222 0.15 -14.36 -17.96
CA GLN A 222 0.84 -15.51 -18.54
C GLN A 222 0.11 -16.82 -18.27
N ASP A 223 -0.53 -16.93 -17.10
CA ASP A 223 -1.17 -18.16 -16.66
C ASP A 223 -2.69 -18.11 -16.85
N PHE A 224 -3.20 -19.05 -17.61
CA PHE A 224 -4.63 -19.20 -17.86
C PHE A 224 -5.11 -20.53 -17.28
N GLY A 225 -6.10 -20.47 -16.39
CA GLY A 225 -6.74 -21.63 -15.78
C GLY A 225 -8.22 -21.72 -16.14
N THR A 226 -8.94 -22.65 -15.51
CA THR A 226 -10.36 -22.88 -15.80
C THR A 226 -11.23 -21.63 -15.59
N MET A 227 -11.00 -20.90 -14.50
CA MET A 227 -11.84 -19.76 -14.15
C MET A 227 -11.63 -18.56 -15.09
N ASN A 228 -10.38 -18.32 -15.53
CA ASN A 228 -10.02 -17.23 -16.42
C ASN A 228 -9.76 -17.66 -17.88
N ALA A 229 -10.17 -18.86 -18.28
CA ALA A 229 -9.94 -19.42 -19.62
C ALA A 229 -10.39 -18.46 -20.75
N ARG A 230 -11.46 -17.70 -20.54
CA ARG A 230 -11.93 -16.72 -21.51
C ARG A 230 -11.02 -15.50 -21.71
N ASN A 231 -10.13 -15.23 -20.79
CA ASN A 231 -9.08 -14.24 -21.02
C ASN A 231 -8.07 -14.72 -22.07
N GLN A 232 -7.85 -16.04 -22.18
CA GLN A 232 -7.07 -16.61 -23.27
C GLN A 232 -7.79 -16.46 -24.63
N GLU A 233 -9.12 -16.57 -24.64
CA GLU A 233 -9.90 -16.29 -25.85
C GLU A 233 -9.79 -14.81 -26.26
N LEU A 234 -9.86 -13.88 -25.29
CA LEU A 234 -9.65 -12.44 -25.54
C LEU A 234 -8.25 -12.18 -26.12
N LEU A 235 -7.21 -12.82 -25.58
CA LEU A 235 -5.85 -12.70 -26.09
C LEU A 235 -5.76 -13.13 -27.56
N LYS A 236 -6.33 -14.29 -27.92
CA LYS A 236 -6.38 -14.77 -29.30
C LYS A 236 -7.14 -13.82 -30.23
N GLU A 237 -8.23 -13.22 -29.75
CA GLU A 237 -8.95 -12.22 -30.54
C GLU A 237 -8.13 -10.91 -30.71
N ALA A 238 -7.39 -10.49 -29.69
CA ALA A 238 -6.48 -9.34 -29.80
C ALA A 238 -5.37 -9.57 -30.85
N GLU A 239 -4.82 -10.79 -30.90
CA GLU A 239 -3.84 -11.20 -31.92
C GLU A 239 -4.45 -11.14 -33.33
N LYS A 240 -5.64 -11.73 -33.55
CA LYS A 240 -6.34 -11.69 -34.84
C LYS A 240 -6.64 -10.26 -35.32
N LEU A 241 -6.95 -9.37 -34.38
CA LEU A 241 -7.19 -7.96 -34.69
C LEU A 241 -5.91 -7.14 -34.91
N GLY A 242 -4.73 -7.73 -34.71
CA GLY A 242 -3.45 -7.05 -34.85
C GLY A 242 -3.22 -5.94 -33.79
N LYS A 243 -3.95 -6.00 -32.66
CA LYS A 243 -3.91 -4.99 -31.60
C LYS A 243 -2.98 -5.33 -30.45
N LEU A 244 -2.53 -6.58 -30.35
CA LEU A 244 -1.64 -7.00 -29.28
C LEU A 244 -0.27 -6.32 -29.39
N LYS A 245 0.16 -5.70 -28.29
CA LYS A 245 1.47 -5.04 -28.19
C LYS A 245 2.26 -5.62 -27.03
N LYS A 246 3.58 -5.63 -27.19
CA LYS A 246 4.49 -5.92 -26.08
C LYS A 246 4.52 -4.72 -25.13
N ILE A 247 4.54 -5.03 -23.85
CA ILE A 247 4.73 -4.03 -22.81
C ILE A 247 6.20 -3.65 -22.84
N GLY A 248 6.50 -2.47 -23.41
CA GLY A 248 7.85 -1.94 -23.49
C GLY A 248 8.33 -1.34 -22.16
#